data_41f356a756fdd56f65a155fe3015b0be
#
_entry.id   41f356a756fdd56f65a155fe3015b0be
#
_cell.length_a   1.000
_cell.length_b   1.000
_cell.length_c   1.000
_cell.angle_alpha   90.00
_cell.angle_beta   90.00
_cell.angle_gamma   90.00
#
_symmetry.space_group_name_H-M   'P 1'
#
loop_
_entity.id
_entity.type
_entity.pdbx_description
1 polymer ?
#
loop_
_entity_poly.entity_id
_entity_poly.type
_entity_poly.pdbx_seq_one_letter_code
_entity_poly.pdbx_strand_id
1 'polypeptide(L)'
;MTSPRTVGGNLPRLTSLRFFAAALILVFHARLIHIVPGGRLFDLAHMGVAFFFVLSGFVLTWASPGERVEPRRFWLNRFARIYPSHIVTLVVSLFIMPITYWWLIPLDAFLLQAWAPYERIAVSLNAVSWSLSAEAFFYFLAPWLITTLRRRPPRTLVVVAVTWLVITVALGRAVTLMGY
;
A
#
# COMPACT_ATOMS: atom_id res chain seq x y z
N MET A 1 -12.60 -0.42 -39.59
CA MET A 1 -11.50 0.04 -38.72
C MET A 1 -12.13 0.43 -37.38
N THR A 2 -12.15 -0.47 -36.41
CA THR A 2 -12.65 -0.22 -35.06
C THR A 2 -11.51 0.37 -34.25
N SER A 3 -11.65 1.62 -33.83
CA SER A 3 -10.72 2.30 -32.92
C SER A 3 -10.47 1.43 -31.68
N PRO A 4 -9.23 1.22 -31.25
CA PRO A 4 -8.95 0.47 -30.04
C PRO A 4 -9.60 1.23 -28.87
N ARG A 5 -10.56 0.60 -28.20
CA ARG A 5 -11.12 1.12 -26.94
C ARG A 5 -9.96 1.32 -25.98
N THR A 6 -9.63 2.55 -25.68
CA THR A 6 -8.75 2.92 -24.56
C THR A 6 -9.44 2.49 -23.26
N VAL A 7 -9.21 1.24 -22.87
CA VAL A 7 -9.58 0.71 -21.55
C VAL A 7 -8.64 1.40 -20.57
N GLY A 8 -9.11 2.44 -19.92
CA GLY A 8 -8.30 3.24 -19.00
C GLY A 8 -8.76 4.68 -18.91
N GLY A 9 -10.09 4.92 -19.03
CA GLY A 9 -10.67 6.23 -18.77
C GLY A 9 -10.34 6.72 -17.37
N ASN A 10 -10.07 8.02 -17.25
CA ASN A 10 -9.89 8.67 -15.96
C ASN A 10 -11.11 8.38 -15.06
N LEU A 11 -10.88 7.88 -13.86
CA LEU A 11 -11.94 7.56 -12.90
C LEU A 11 -11.97 8.65 -11.80
N PRO A 12 -12.59 9.82 -12.07
CA PRO A 12 -12.52 10.97 -11.15
C PRO A 12 -13.10 10.65 -9.77
N ARG A 13 -14.12 9.79 -9.70
CA ARG A 13 -14.72 9.34 -8.43
C ARG A 13 -13.73 8.57 -7.57
N LEU A 14 -12.84 7.78 -8.15
CA LEU A 14 -11.80 7.05 -7.40
C LEU A 14 -10.69 8.00 -6.92
N THR A 15 -10.42 9.06 -7.66
CA THR A 15 -9.48 10.10 -7.23
C THR A 15 -10.01 10.83 -6.00
N SER A 16 -11.31 11.14 -5.97
CA SER A 16 -11.97 11.74 -4.79
C SER A 16 -11.91 10.81 -3.57
N LEU A 17 -12.19 9.51 -3.75
CA LEU A 17 -12.09 8.53 -2.66
C LEU A 17 -10.66 8.43 -2.10
N ARG A 18 -9.64 8.51 -2.96
CA ARG A 18 -8.23 8.56 -2.51
C ARG A 18 -7.94 9.78 -1.68
N PHE A 19 -8.48 10.93 -2.06
CA PHE A 19 -8.30 12.16 -1.28
C PHE A 19 -8.87 12.02 0.14
N PHE A 20 -10.08 11.52 0.29
CA PHE A 20 -10.69 11.31 1.61
C PHE A 20 -9.90 10.30 2.45
N ALA A 21 -9.45 9.20 1.85
CA ALA A 21 -8.62 8.23 2.58
C ALA A 21 -7.27 8.82 2.99
N ALA A 22 -6.62 9.62 2.13
CA ALA A 22 -5.39 10.34 2.48
C ALA A 22 -5.60 11.35 3.61
N ALA A 23 -6.72 12.10 3.56
CA ALA A 23 -7.07 13.05 4.62
C ALA A 23 -7.29 12.34 5.97
N LEU A 24 -7.96 11.18 5.99
CA LEU A 24 -8.11 10.38 7.21
C LEU A 24 -6.77 9.91 7.78
N ILE A 25 -5.85 9.44 6.93
CA ILE A 25 -4.51 9.02 7.35
C ILE A 25 -3.71 10.22 7.88
N LEU A 26 -3.80 11.38 7.23
CA LEU A 26 -3.14 12.60 7.70
C LEU A 26 -3.64 12.99 9.10
N VAL A 27 -4.95 12.99 9.31
CA VAL A 27 -5.58 13.29 10.61
C VAL A 27 -5.14 12.26 11.66
N PHE A 28 -5.05 10.98 11.32
CA PHE A 28 -4.54 9.96 12.23
C PHE A 28 -3.10 10.25 12.68
N HIS A 29 -2.20 10.60 11.77
CA HIS A 29 -0.81 10.93 12.12
C HIS A 29 -0.71 12.25 12.91
N ALA A 30 -1.50 13.27 12.54
CA ALA A 30 -1.57 14.53 13.29
C ALA A 30 -2.04 14.32 14.73
N ARG A 31 -2.91 13.33 14.98
CA ARG A 31 -3.32 12.92 16.31
C ARG A 31 -2.20 12.22 17.08
N LEU A 32 -1.46 11.32 16.45
CA LEU A 32 -0.32 10.64 17.10
C LEU A 32 0.73 11.61 17.65
N ILE A 33 0.89 12.77 17.01
CA ILE A 33 1.78 13.85 17.44
C ILE A 33 1.03 14.97 18.21
N HIS A 34 -0.17 14.69 18.74
CA HIS A 34 -0.98 15.57 19.58
C HIS A 34 -1.41 16.92 18.98
N ILE A 35 -1.37 17.10 17.66
CA ILE A 35 -1.87 18.31 16.98
C ILE A 35 -3.40 18.36 16.96
N VAL A 36 -4.07 17.19 16.88
CA VAL A 36 -5.53 17.10 16.81
C VAL A 36 -6.07 16.35 18.03
N PRO A 37 -7.13 16.83 18.71
CA PRO A 37 -7.74 16.14 19.84
C PRO A 37 -8.33 14.79 19.40
N GLY A 38 -8.29 13.81 20.28
CA GLY A 38 -8.70 12.44 19.99
C GLY A 38 -10.21 12.21 20.04
N GLY A 39 -10.67 11.17 19.35
CA GLY A 39 -12.02 10.64 19.40
C GLY A 39 -12.10 9.30 18.70
N ARG A 40 -13.06 8.44 19.05
CA ARG A 40 -13.24 7.08 18.49
C ARG A 40 -13.24 7.03 16.96
N LEU A 41 -13.76 8.06 16.29
CA LEU A 41 -13.79 8.14 14.83
C LEU A 41 -12.38 8.19 14.24
N PHE A 42 -11.46 8.85 14.91
CA PHE A 42 -10.08 8.96 14.43
C PHE A 42 -9.26 7.70 14.69
N ASP A 43 -9.65 6.86 15.65
CA ASP A 43 -9.01 5.56 15.89
C ASP A 43 -9.22 4.60 14.70
N LEU A 44 -10.30 4.80 13.94
CA LEU A 44 -10.58 4.02 12.74
C LEU A 44 -9.81 4.52 11.49
N ALA A 45 -9.15 5.66 11.57
CA ALA A 45 -8.46 6.25 10.42
C ALA A 45 -7.30 5.40 9.90
N HIS A 46 -6.72 4.51 10.73
CA HIS A 46 -5.75 3.50 10.28
C HIS A 46 -6.34 2.55 9.21
N MET A 47 -7.67 2.33 9.21
CA MET A 47 -8.35 1.56 8.15
C MET A 47 -8.21 2.23 6.76
N GLY A 48 -7.90 3.52 6.72
CA GLY A 48 -7.58 4.22 5.47
C GLY A 48 -6.43 3.58 4.71
N VAL A 49 -5.44 3.03 5.38
CA VAL A 49 -4.32 2.31 4.74
C VAL A 49 -4.80 1.03 4.05
N ALA A 50 -5.64 0.23 4.73
CA ALA A 50 -6.23 -0.97 4.13
C ALA A 50 -7.09 -0.63 2.90
N PHE A 51 -7.88 0.45 2.98
CA PHE A 51 -8.65 0.96 1.85
C PHE A 51 -7.74 1.38 0.69
N PHE A 52 -6.60 2.02 0.97
CA PHE A 52 -5.62 2.35 -0.07
C PHE A 52 -5.06 1.12 -0.77
N PHE A 53 -4.74 0.05 -0.07
CA PHE A 53 -4.26 -1.19 -0.68
C PHE A 53 -5.30 -1.80 -1.62
N VAL A 54 -6.56 -1.87 -1.18
CA VAL A 54 -7.67 -2.37 -2.03
C VAL A 54 -7.84 -1.50 -3.27
N LEU A 55 -7.87 -0.18 -3.09
CA LEU A 55 -8.05 0.76 -4.19
C LEU A 55 -6.84 0.75 -5.15
N SER A 56 -5.63 0.61 -4.62
CA SER A 56 -4.40 0.48 -5.42
C SER A 56 -4.47 -0.77 -6.30
N GLY A 57 -4.80 -1.93 -5.72
CA GLY A 57 -4.97 -3.18 -6.47
C GLY A 57 -6.03 -3.07 -7.57
N PHE A 58 -7.18 -2.45 -7.28
CA PHE A 58 -8.23 -2.21 -8.26
C PHE A 58 -7.74 -1.34 -9.42
N VAL A 59 -7.16 -0.17 -9.11
CA VAL A 59 -6.71 0.78 -10.13
C VAL A 59 -5.55 0.23 -10.95
N LEU A 60 -4.64 -0.55 -10.34
CA LEU A 60 -3.56 -1.22 -11.04
C LEU A 60 -4.10 -2.21 -12.07
N THR A 61 -5.09 -3.00 -11.68
CA THR A 61 -5.73 -3.96 -12.57
C THR A 61 -6.49 -3.26 -13.69
N TRP A 62 -7.22 -2.18 -13.38
CA TRP A 62 -7.97 -1.37 -14.35
C TRP A 62 -7.05 -0.66 -15.35
N ALA A 63 -5.98 -0.05 -14.87
CA ALA A 63 -5.03 0.73 -15.68
C ALA A 63 -4.02 -0.11 -16.48
N SER A 64 -4.01 -1.42 -16.31
CA SER A 64 -3.12 -2.33 -17.03
C SER A 64 -3.88 -2.95 -18.22
N PRO A 65 -3.81 -2.42 -19.44
CA PRO A 65 -4.54 -2.96 -20.57
C PRO A 65 -3.94 -4.31 -21.03
N GLY A 66 -4.79 -5.13 -21.69
CA GLY A 66 -4.37 -6.40 -22.30
C GLY A 66 -4.36 -7.59 -21.33
N GLU A 67 -4.13 -8.79 -21.89
CA GLU A 67 -4.12 -10.05 -21.15
C GLU A 67 -2.84 -10.25 -20.33
N ARG A 68 -1.74 -9.66 -20.77
CA ARG A 68 -0.43 -9.75 -20.12
C ARG A 68 0.09 -8.36 -19.76
N VAL A 69 0.60 -8.25 -18.54
CA VAL A 69 1.28 -7.06 -18.08
C VAL A 69 2.78 -7.24 -18.29
N GLU A 70 3.42 -6.32 -19.00
CA GLU A 70 4.87 -6.33 -19.16
C GLU A 70 5.54 -5.86 -17.85
N PRO A 71 6.32 -6.73 -17.16
CA PRO A 71 6.82 -6.42 -15.84
C PRO A 71 7.75 -5.20 -15.82
N ARG A 72 8.69 -5.12 -16.74
CA ARG A 72 9.69 -4.04 -16.77
C ARG A 72 9.06 -2.67 -16.90
N ARG A 73 8.14 -2.49 -17.86
CA ARG A 73 7.43 -1.22 -18.07
C ARG A 73 6.55 -0.88 -16.87
N PHE A 74 5.88 -1.88 -16.31
CA PHE A 74 5.06 -1.72 -15.13
C PHE A 74 5.90 -1.20 -13.95
N TRP A 75 7.01 -1.86 -13.63
CA TRP A 75 7.86 -1.48 -12.50
C TRP A 75 8.50 -0.11 -12.68
N LEU A 76 9.01 0.22 -13.87
CA LEU A 76 9.57 1.54 -14.13
C LEU A 76 8.55 2.65 -13.91
N ASN A 77 7.31 2.46 -14.36
CA ASN A 77 6.25 3.44 -14.17
C ASN A 77 5.86 3.59 -12.68
N ARG A 78 5.89 2.52 -11.90
CA ARG A 78 5.59 2.57 -10.46
C ARG A 78 6.74 3.18 -9.67
N PHE A 79 7.95 2.77 -9.95
CA PHE A 79 9.16 3.33 -9.35
C PHE A 79 9.24 4.84 -9.57
N ALA A 80 9.11 5.29 -10.82
CA ALA A 80 9.13 6.72 -11.14
C ALA A 80 8.03 7.53 -10.43
N ARG A 81 6.94 6.89 -10.03
CA ARG A 81 5.83 7.53 -9.34
C ARG A 81 6.03 7.65 -7.83
N ILE A 82 6.59 6.63 -7.17
CA ILE A 82 6.64 6.57 -5.70
C ILE A 82 8.02 6.92 -5.15
N TYR A 83 9.08 6.48 -5.83
CA TYR A 83 10.43 6.55 -5.29
C TYR A 83 10.98 7.97 -5.12
N PRO A 84 10.76 8.93 -6.04
CA PRO A 84 11.25 10.29 -5.84
C PRO A 84 10.68 10.96 -4.58
N SER A 85 9.37 10.83 -4.34
CA SER A 85 8.74 11.40 -3.13
C SER A 85 9.21 10.68 -1.86
N HIS A 86 9.40 9.36 -1.92
CA HIS A 86 9.94 8.59 -0.80
C HIS A 86 11.34 9.07 -0.41
N ILE A 87 12.27 9.20 -1.35
CA ILE A 87 13.63 9.65 -1.06
C ILE A 87 13.64 11.08 -0.49
N VAL A 88 12.82 11.98 -1.03
CA VAL A 88 12.71 13.34 -0.48
C VAL A 88 12.23 13.29 0.97
N THR A 89 11.19 12.54 1.28
CA THR A 89 10.68 12.42 2.65
C THR A 89 11.66 11.72 3.58
N LEU A 90 12.39 10.71 3.11
CA LEU A 90 13.45 10.06 3.87
C LEU A 90 14.57 11.07 4.22
N VAL A 91 15.07 11.82 3.24
CA VAL A 91 16.10 12.85 3.47
C VAL A 91 15.62 13.88 4.48
N VAL A 92 14.38 14.38 4.34
CA VAL A 92 13.80 15.32 5.32
C VAL A 92 13.73 14.69 6.71
N SER A 93 13.33 13.42 6.82
CA SER A 93 13.28 12.72 8.12
C SER A 93 14.65 12.61 8.78
N LEU A 94 15.73 12.39 8.01
CA LEU A 94 17.11 12.32 8.54
C LEU A 94 17.57 13.66 9.16
N PHE A 95 17.02 14.79 8.73
CA PHE A 95 17.32 16.10 9.32
C PHE A 95 16.46 16.41 10.56
N ILE A 96 15.27 15.83 10.66
CA ILE A 96 14.30 16.16 11.72
C ILE A 96 14.38 15.16 12.88
N MET A 97 14.60 13.86 12.56
CA MET A 97 14.60 12.79 13.55
C MET A 97 16.02 12.42 13.98
N PRO A 98 16.25 12.12 15.27
CA PRO A 98 17.53 11.61 15.72
C PRO A 98 17.80 10.23 15.11
N ILE A 99 18.92 10.09 14.42
CA ILE A 99 19.33 8.81 13.81
C ILE A 99 19.89 7.92 14.91
N THR A 100 19.09 7.03 15.44
CA THR A 100 19.53 6.07 16.47
C THR A 100 20.39 4.96 15.86
N TYR A 101 20.08 4.54 14.63
CA TYR A 101 20.74 3.43 13.95
C TYR A 101 20.94 3.73 12.47
N TRP A 102 22.14 4.09 12.08
CA TRP A 102 22.49 4.44 10.69
C TRP A 102 22.29 3.29 9.68
N TRP A 103 22.37 2.03 10.12
CA TRP A 103 22.16 0.84 9.29
C TRP A 103 20.69 0.67 8.84
N LEU A 104 19.76 1.42 9.41
CA LEU A 104 18.37 1.45 8.98
C LEU A 104 18.16 2.28 7.71
N ILE A 105 19.07 3.20 7.41
CA ILE A 105 18.95 4.09 6.24
C ILE A 105 18.84 3.28 4.94
N PRO A 106 19.71 2.31 4.62
CA PRO A 106 19.57 1.50 3.42
C PRO A 106 18.29 0.66 3.41
N LEU A 107 17.84 0.14 4.54
CA LEU A 107 16.57 -0.60 4.60
C LEU A 107 15.38 0.27 4.23
N ASP A 108 15.31 1.48 4.75
CA ASP A 108 14.26 2.45 4.43
C ASP A 108 14.40 2.93 2.98
N ALA A 109 15.60 3.29 2.54
CA ALA A 109 15.85 3.73 1.16
C ALA A 109 15.41 2.71 0.11
N PHE A 110 15.61 1.41 0.37
CA PHE A 110 15.17 0.33 -0.53
C PHE A 110 13.76 -0.19 -0.23
N LEU A 111 13.00 0.45 0.66
CA LEU A 111 11.65 0.04 1.04
C LEU A 111 11.58 -1.39 1.60
N LEU A 112 12.57 -1.79 2.38
CA LEU A 112 12.68 -3.12 2.98
C LEU A 112 12.35 -3.13 4.49
N GLN A 113 12.20 -1.98 5.12
CA GLN A 113 12.02 -1.82 6.56
C GLN A 113 10.76 -2.52 7.12
N ALA A 114 9.67 -2.57 6.35
CA ALA A 114 8.43 -3.23 6.80
C ALA A 114 8.51 -4.78 6.80
N TRP A 115 9.59 -5.35 6.26
CA TRP A 115 9.81 -6.81 6.20
C TRP A 115 10.73 -7.29 7.33
N ALA A 116 11.28 -6.37 8.12
CA ALA A 116 12.00 -6.74 9.32
C ALA A 116 11.04 -7.27 10.39
N PRO A 117 11.43 -8.29 11.18
CA PRO A 117 10.54 -8.95 12.15
C PRO A 117 10.23 -8.08 13.39
N TYR A 118 10.70 -6.85 13.43
CA TYR A 118 10.52 -5.93 14.54
C TYR A 118 9.79 -4.67 14.10
N GLU A 119 8.65 -4.38 14.70
CA GLU A 119 7.84 -3.19 14.43
C GLU A 119 8.66 -1.89 14.51
N ARG A 120 9.55 -1.79 15.50
CA ARG A 120 10.43 -0.62 15.70
C ARG A 120 11.29 -0.30 14.47
N ILE A 121 11.66 -1.30 13.67
CA ILE A 121 12.42 -1.10 12.44
C ILE A 121 11.51 -0.55 11.35
N ALA A 122 10.31 -1.07 11.22
CA ALA A 122 9.35 -0.65 10.21
C ALA A 122 8.96 0.84 10.30
N VAL A 123 8.99 1.40 11.51
CA VAL A 123 8.56 2.79 11.78
C VAL A 123 9.71 3.72 12.19
N SER A 124 10.98 3.30 12.05
CA SER A 124 12.13 3.94 12.70
C SER A 124 12.49 5.33 12.16
N LEU A 125 12.68 5.49 10.86
CA LEU A 125 13.15 6.74 10.25
C LEU A 125 11.99 7.58 9.73
N ASN A 126 11.04 6.93 9.07
CA ASN A 126 9.82 7.55 8.56
C ASN A 126 8.64 6.61 8.83
N ALA A 127 7.94 6.85 9.92
CA ALA A 127 6.85 5.98 10.36
C ALA A 127 5.72 5.80 9.33
N VAL A 128 5.60 6.69 8.35
CA VAL A 128 4.58 6.58 7.29
C VAL A 128 5.04 5.65 6.17
N SER A 129 6.34 5.46 5.98
CA SER A 129 6.92 4.73 4.84
C SER A 129 6.73 3.21 4.90
N TRP A 130 6.33 2.64 6.04
CA TRP A 130 6.07 1.19 6.16
C TRP A 130 5.00 0.71 5.16
N SER A 131 3.94 1.50 4.97
CA SER A 131 2.89 1.15 4.02
C SER A 131 3.38 1.22 2.57
N LEU A 132 4.30 2.13 2.27
CA LEU A 132 4.94 2.23 0.96
C LEU A 132 5.85 1.03 0.68
N SER A 133 6.57 0.52 1.70
CA SER A 133 7.34 -0.72 1.63
C SER A 133 6.44 -1.92 1.31
N ALA A 134 5.28 -2.05 1.98
CA ALA A 134 4.30 -3.07 1.67
C ALA A 134 3.72 -2.91 0.25
N GLU A 135 3.43 -1.68 -0.18
CA GLU A 135 2.95 -1.38 -1.53
C GLU A 135 3.99 -1.75 -2.59
N ALA A 136 5.28 -1.48 -2.37
CA ALA A 136 6.36 -1.86 -3.26
C ALA A 136 6.42 -3.39 -3.49
N PHE A 137 6.19 -4.19 -2.45
CA PHE A 137 6.08 -5.64 -2.59
C PHE A 137 4.88 -6.06 -3.45
N PHE A 138 3.70 -5.46 -3.23
CA PHE A 138 2.55 -5.73 -4.09
C PHE A 138 2.81 -5.31 -5.54
N TYR A 139 3.52 -4.22 -5.79
CA TYR A 139 3.92 -3.82 -7.13
C TYR A 139 4.89 -4.81 -7.77
N PHE A 140 5.78 -5.39 -6.98
CA PHE A 140 6.67 -6.44 -7.47
C PHE A 140 5.88 -7.63 -7.98
N LEU A 141 4.89 -8.11 -7.23
CA LEU A 141 4.07 -9.27 -7.59
C LEU A 141 2.97 -8.98 -8.63
N ALA A 142 2.52 -7.72 -8.76
CA ALA A 142 1.35 -7.34 -9.54
C ALA A 142 1.35 -7.83 -11.00
N PRO A 143 2.44 -7.77 -11.80
CA PRO A 143 2.41 -8.21 -13.19
C PRO A 143 2.00 -9.67 -13.34
N TRP A 144 2.48 -10.55 -12.47
CA TRP A 144 2.15 -11.97 -12.49
C TRP A 144 0.75 -12.23 -11.92
N LEU A 145 0.40 -11.58 -10.81
CA LEU A 145 -0.92 -11.71 -10.20
C LEU A 145 -2.02 -11.26 -11.16
N ILE A 146 -1.90 -10.08 -11.75
CA ILE A 146 -2.89 -9.54 -12.68
C ILE A 146 -3.01 -10.46 -13.90
N THR A 147 -1.89 -10.90 -14.49
CA THR A 147 -1.90 -11.79 -15.64
C THR A 147 -2.54 -13.13 -15.34
N THR A 148 -2.23 -13.71 -14.17
CA THR A 148 -2.76 -15.02 -13.76
C THR A 148 -4.23 -14.94 -13.42
N LEU A 149 -4.65 -13.93 -12.63
CA LEU A 149 -6.03 -13.79 -12.17
C LEU A 149 -7.00 -13.48 -13.32
N ARG A 150 -6.57 -12.70 -14.32
CA ARG A 150 -7.40 -12.40 -15.50
C ARG A 150 -7.77 -13.62 -16.31
N ARG A 151 -6.96 -14.66 -16.28
CA ARG A 151 -7.21 -15.93 -16.98
C ARG A 151 -8.14 -16.86 -16.21
N ARG A 152 -8.50 -16.53 -14.97
CA ARG A 152 -9.36 -17.36 -14.14
C ARG A 152 -10.81 -16.95 -14.26
N PRO A 153 -11.74 -17.93 -14.21
CA PRO A 153 -13.17 -17.61 -14.22
C PRO A 153 -13.56 -16.83 -12.97
N PRO A 154 -14.61 -15.99 -13.01
CA PRO A 154 -15.05 -15.19 -11.86
C PRO A 154 -15.30 -16.01 -10.59
N ARG A 155 -15.81 -17.22 -10.74
CA ARG A 155 -16.06 -18.14 -9.60
C ARG A 155 -14.76 -18.45 -8.83
N THR A 156 -13.66 -18.72 -9.53
CA THR A 156 -12.36 -18.96 -8.90
C THR A 156 -11.86 -17.72 -8.16
N LEU A 157 -12.06 -16.52 -8.72
CA LEU A 157 -11.66 -15.27 -8.08
C LEU A 157 -12.43 -15.04 -6.77
N VAL A 158 -13.74 -15.31 -6.77
CA VAL A 158 -14.58 -15.24 -5.56
C VAL A 158 -14.10 -16.24 -4.51
N VAL A 159 -13.86 -17.50 -4.91
CA VAL A 159 -13.34 -18.52 -3.98
C VAL A 159 -12.01 -18.09 -3.37
N VAL A 160 -11.06 -17.63 -4.17
CA VAL A 160 -9.76 -17.14 -3.68
C VAL A 160 -9.94 -15.98 -2.69
N ALA A 161 -10.80 -15.00 -3.02
CA ALA A 161 -11.04 -13.83 -2.16
C ALA A 161 -11.68 -14.24 -0.82
N VAL A 162 -12.70 -15.12 -0.85
CA VAL A 162 -13.37 -15.62 0.36
C VAL A 162 -12.41 -16.45 1.21
N THR A 163 -11.64 -17.36 0.59
CA THR A 163 -10.66 -18.19 1.31
C THR A 163 -9.61 -17.30 1.99
N TRP A 164 -9.10 -16.30 1.29
CA TRP A 164 -8.15 -15.34 1.86
C TRP A 164 -8.74 -14.59 3.05
N LEU A 165 -9.97 -14.09 2.92
CA LEU A 165 -10.68 -13.41 4.00
C LEU A 165 -10.85 -14.31 5.23
N VAL A 166 -11.29 -15.56 5.03
CA VAL A 166 -11.45 -16.53 6.11
C VAL A 166 -10.12 -16.81 6.82
N ILE A 167 -9.04 -17.03 6.05
CA ILE A 167 -7.70 -17.26 6.61
C ILE A 167 -7.26 -16.02 7.43
N THR A 168 -7.42 -14.82 6.90
CA THR A 168 -7.02 -13.58 7.59
C THR A 168 -7.78 -13.39 8.90
N VAL A 169 -9.10 -13.62 8.89
CA VAL A 169 -9.93 -13.54 10.11
C VAL A 169 -9.55 -14.62 11.12
N ALA A 170 -9.33 -15.85 10.67
CA ALA A 170 -8.93 -16.95 11.53
C ALA A 170 -7.57 -16.72 12.20
N LEU A 171 -6.58 -16.25 11.42
CA LEU A 171 -5.26 -15.90 11.95
C LEU A 171 -5.33 -14.73 12.93
N GLY A 172 -6.08 -13.69 12.63
CA GLY A 172 -6.29 -12.55 13.53
C GLY A 172 -6.90 -12.99 14.87
N ARG A 173 -7.93 -13.85 14.84
CA ARG A 173 -8.51 -14.42 16.06
C ARG A 173 -7.52 -15.30 16.84
N ALA A 174 -6.74 -16.12 16.13
CA ALA A 174 -5.74 -16.98 16.77
C ALA A 174 -4.68 -16.15 17.52
N VAL A 175 -4.16 -15.09 16.88
CA VAL A 175 -3.19 -14.16 17.50
C VAL A 175 -3.80 -13.49 18.74
N THR A 176 -5.04 -13.00 18.67
CA THR A 176 -5.73 -12.40 19.82
C THR A 176 -5.92 -13.39 20.96
N LEU A 177 -6.22 -14.67 20.67
CA LEU A 177 -6.39 -15.72 21.70
C LEU A 177 -5.05 -16.14 22.32
N MET A 178 -3.93 -15.97 21.61
CA MET A 178 -2.57 -16.24 22.14
C MET A 178 -2.04 -15.09 23.01
N GLY A 179 -2.81 -13.99 23.19
CA GLY A 179 -2.45 -12.87 24.06
C GLY A 179 -1.47 -11.86 23.45
N TYR A 180 -1.36 -11.85 22.10
CA TYR A 180 -0.58 -10.86 21.35
C TYR A 180 -1.48 -9.73 20.83
#